data_3b8147ed7bbf079357905d8165261ff0
#
_entry.id   3b8147ed7bbf079357905d8165261ff0
#
_cell.length_a   1.000
_cell.length_b   1.000
_cell.length_c   1.000
_cell.angle_alpha   90.00
_cell.angle_beta   90.00
_cell.angle_gamma   90.00
#
_symmetry.space_group_name_H-M   'P 1'
#
loop_
_entity.id
_entity.type
_entity.pdbx_description
1 polymer ?
#
loop_
_entity_poly.entity_id
_entity_poly.type
_entity_poly.pdbx_seq_one_letter_code
_entity_poly.pdbx_strand_id
1 'polypeptide(L)'
;MVAVGLFLSVQAWAALSAAGPSFLTTAEWETDRGHFGIASIMLGTALVALVAVGVAMPIAMGTSLFITNIAPARLRSLLVAMVDLMAAVPSIVYGLWGLFFFQGMAVDIARWINTWLGWMPWFSVNGADPNSPNASLTVYSASIFVAGVVVALMVMPIQTSVMREVFSQVPIGEREGAYALGGTRWGVIRIVSLPFARGGIIGGTMLGLGRALGETIAVALILSSAFNLKIRVLETGGNTVSKLIADQYSEASGFGLSALMAAGLALFAITLVVNFTASWFVSRSRSGAESDG
;
A
#
# COMPACT_ATOMS: atom_id res chain seq x y z
N MET A 1 21.74 -0.20 -3.49
CA MET A 1 21.13 -0.49 -2.18
C MET A 1 22.13 -0.41 -1.04
N VAL A 2 23.28 -1.13 -1.08
CA VAL A 2 24.30 -1.10 0.00
C VAL A 2 24.79 0.32 0.31
N ALA A 3 25.16 1.10 -0.71
CA ALA A 3 25.63 2.47 -0.52
C ALA A 3 24.59 3.40 0.16
N VAL A 4 23.31 3.25 -0.20
CA VAL A 4 22.22 4.03 0.43
C VAL A 4 22.05 3.62 1.88
N GLY A 5 22.03 2.32 2.19
CA GLY A 5 21.94 1.83 3.56
C GLY A 5 23.11 2.28 4.43
N LEU A 6 24.34 2.24 3.89
CA LEU A 6 25.53 2.71 4.59
C LEU A 6 25.46 4.23 4.87
N PHE A 7 25.11 5.02 3.86
CA PHE A 7 24.93 6.46 4.01
C PHE A 7 23.91 6.81 5.09
N LEU A 8 22.72 6.20 5.03
CA LEU A 8 21.68 6.41 6.04
C LEU A 8 22.14 5.98 7.43
N SER A 9 22.87 4.86 7.55
CA SER A 9 23.37 4.37 8.83
C SER A 9 24.39 5.35 9.47
N VAL A 10 25.29 5.92 8.65
CA VAL A 10 26.25 6.91 9.13
C VAL A 10 25.53 8.19 9.60
N GLN A 11 24.58 8.69 8.83
CA GLN A 11 23.83 9.90 9.17
C GLN A 11 22.88 9.70 10.37
N ALA A 12 22.33 8.50 10.52
CA ALA A 12 21.42 8.15 11.60
C ALA A 12 22.12 7.87 12.93
N TRP A 13 23.45 7.71 12.94
CA TRP A 13 24.22 7.22 14.08
C TRP A 13 24.00 8.05 15.36
N ALA A 14 24.03 9.38 15.26
CA ALA A 14 23.85 10.26 16.40
C ALA A 14 22.48 10.07 17.08
N ALA A 15 21.41 9.97 16.30
CA ALA A 15 20.07 9.76 16.80
C ALA A 15 19.87 8.33 17.36
N LEU A 16 20.36 7.31 16.65
CA LEU A 16 20.24 5.92 17.10
C LEU A 16 21.05 5.63 18.35
N SER A 17 22.25 6.23 18.50
CA SER A 17 23.06 6.08 19.72
C SER A 17 22.43 6.78 20.94
N ALA A 18 21.71 7.90 20.74
CA ALA A 18 21.01 8.61 21.80
C ALA A 18 19.71 7.91 22.22
N ALA A 19 18.90 7.46 21.27
CA ALA A 19 17.62 6.83 21.57
C ALA A 19 17.74 5.32 21.88
N GLY A 20 18.75 4.65 21.34
CA GLY A 20 18.91 3.21 21.52
C GLY A 20 17.69 2.40 21.04
N PRO A 21 17.36 1.25 21.68
CA PRO A 21 16.21 0.42 21.30
C PRO A 21 14.86 1.12 21.45
N SER A 22 14.75 2.14 22.30
CA SER A 22 13.50 2.87 22.52
C SER A 22 13.03 3.63 21.29
N PHE A 23 13.93 3.91 20.33
CA PHE A 23 13.58 4.47 19.03
C PHE A 23 12.47 3.72 18.30
N LEU A 24 12.44 2.39 18.39
CA LEU A 24 11.43 1.57 17.72
C LEU A 24 10.09 1.50 18.46
N THR A 25 10.08 1.77 19.77
CA THR A 25 8.91 1.56 20.63
C THR A 25 8.23 2.85 21.08
N THR A 26 8.96 3.98 21.08
CA THR A 26 8.41 5.28 21.46
C THR A 26 7.50 5.81 20.36
N ALA A 27 6.34 6.32 20.75
CA ALA A 27 5.35 6.87 19.82
C ALA A 27 5.49 8.38 19.58
N GLU A 28 6.13 9.08 20.51
CA GLU A 28 6.32 10.53 20.47
C GLU A 28 7.41 10.93 19.49
N TRP A 29 7.30 12.13 18.93
CA TRP A 29 8.29 12.71 18.02
C TRP A 29 8.61 14.14 18.43
N GLU A 30 9.44 14.30 19.47
CA GLU A 30 9.94 15.56 19.98
C GLU A 30 11.47 15.54 20.01
N THR A 31 12.08 15.74 18.85
CA THR A 31 13.55 15.66 18.67
C THR A 31 14.30 16.70 19.50
N ASP A 32 13.70 17.88 19.71
CA ASP A 32 14.31 18.97 20.48
C ASP A 32 14.43 18.68 21.99
N ARG A 33 13.56 17.79 22.49
CA ARG A 33 13.56 17.35 23.89
C ARG A 33 14.25 16.00 24.09
N GLY A 34 14.77 15.41 23.03
CA GLY A 34 15.39 14.09 23.08
C GLY A 34 14.39 12.92 23.24
N HIS A 35 13.09 13.18 23.22
CA HIS A 35 12.03 12.16 23.25
C HIS A 35 11.49 11.92 21.83
N PHE A 36 12.00 10.92 21.16
CA PHE A 36 11.57 10.61 19.79
C PHE A 36 11.65 9.11 19.50
N GLY A 37 10.69 8.65 18.71
CA GLY A 37 10.63 7.28 18.24
C GLY A 37 9.68 7.15 17.05
N ILE A 38 9.74 6.01 16.38
CA ILE A 38 9.01 5.80 15.12
C ILE A 38 7.79 4.88 15.25
N ALA A 39 7.43 4.41 16.45
CA ALA A 39 6.38 3.41 16.61
C ALA A 39 5.05 3.81 15.97
N SER A 40 4.56 5.03 16.27
CA SER A 40 3.29 5.53 15.71
C SER A 40 3.38 5.76 14.19
N ILE A 41 4.50 6.29 13.72
CA ILE A 41 4.73 6.64 12.32
C ILE A 41 4.89 5.39 11.47
N MET A 42 5.59 4.39 11.99
CA MET A 42 5.78 3.10 11.33
C MET A 42 4.48 2.32 11.24
N LEU A 43 3.67 2.34 12.32
CA LEU A 43 2.33 1.78 12.31
C LEU A 43 1.45 2.46 11.25
N GLY A 44 1.46 3.79 11.17
CA GLY A 44 0.73 4.54 10.15
C GLY A 44 1.18 4.19 8.73
N THR A 45 2.49 4.07 8.50
CA THR A 45 3.05 3.62 7.21
C THR A 45 2.54 2.23 6.83
N ALA A 46 2.57 1.28 7.78
CA ALA A 46 2.07 -0.08 7.56
C ALA A 46 0.55 -0.10 7.29
N LEU A 47 -0.23 0.67 8.04
CA LEU A 47 -1.69 0.73 7.88
C LEU A 47 -2.10 1.36 6.53
N VAL A 48 -1.45 2.46 6.09
CA VAL A 48 -1.69 3.04 4.76
C VAL A 48 -1.38 2.01 3.67
N ALA A 49 -0.24 1.34 3.77
CA ALA A 49 0.16 0.32 2.79
C ALA A 49 -0.78 -0.90 2.79
N LEU A 50 -1.25 -1.35 3.95
CA LEU A 50 -2.22 -2.45 4.06
C LEU A 50 -3.57 -2.09 3.46
N VAL A 51 -4.09 -0.89 3.74
CA VAL A 51 -5.33 -0.40 3.12
C VAL A 51 -5.14 -0.29 1.60
N ALA A 52 -4.02 0.28 1.15
CA ALA A 52 -3.74 0.44 -0.27
C ALA A 52 -3.71 -0.91 -1.00
N VAL A 53 -2.96 -1.88 -0.49
CA VAL A 53 -2.88 -3.22 -1.10
C VAL A 53 -4.19 -3.99 -0.96
N GLY A 54 -4.87 -3.87 0.18
CA GLY A 54 -6.16 -4.53 0.42
C GLY A 54 -7.24 -4.11 -0.58
N VAL A 55 -7.21 -2.85 -1.04
CA VAL A 55 -8.11 -2.34 -2.07
C VAL A 55 -7.57 -2.61 -3.48
N ALA A 56 -6.28 -2.36 -3.71
CA ALA A 56 -5.68 -2.47 -5.05
C ALA A 56 -5.62 -3.90 -5.57
N MET A 57 -5.23 -4.86 -4.72
CA MET A 57 -4.98 -6.25 -5.13
C MET A 57 -6.23 -6.93 -5.72
N PRO A 58 -7.41 -6.93 -5.08
CA PRO A 58 -8.60 -7.57 -5.67
C PRO A 58 -9.05 -6.89 -6.96
N ILE A 59 -8.93 -5.56 -7.05
CA ILE A 59 -9.28 -4.80 -8.26
C ILE A 59 -8.29 -5.14 -9.38
N ALA A 60 -6.98 -5.13 -9.09
CA ALA A 60 -5.94 -5.47 -10.05
C ALA A 60 -6.07 -6.91 -10.57
N MET A 61 -6.35 -7.86 -9.67
CA MET A 61 -6.59 -9.26 -10.04
C MET A 61 -7.83 -9.40 -10.92
N GLY A 62 -8.94 -8.77 -10.53
CA GLY A 62 -10.17 -8.77 -11.33
C GLY A 62 -9.97 -8.14 -12.72
N THR A 63 -9.30 -7.00 -12.78
CA THR A 63 -9.01 -6.30 -14.04
C THR A 63 -8.09 -7.11 -14.94
N SER A 64 -7.02 -7.69 -14.39
CA SER A 64 -6.09 -8.53 -15.17
C SER A 64 -6.76 -9.80 -15.71
N LEU A 65 -7.57 -10.49 -14.90
CA LEU A 65 -8.36 -11.64 -15.34
C LEU A 65 -9.38 -11.25 -16.41
N PHE A 66 -10.05 -10.12 -16.25
CA PHE A 66 -10.99 -9.62 -17.25
C PHE A 66 -10.29 -9.38 -18.59
N ILE A 67 -9.17 -8.67 -18.58
CA ILE A 67 -8.40 -8.33 -19.80
C ILE A 67 -7.88 -9.60 -20.48
N THR A 68 -7.37 -10.58 -19.74
CA THR A 68 -6.73 -11.78 -20.33
C THR A 68 -7.71 -12.85 -20.76
N ASN A 69 -8.78 -13.08 -19.99
CA ASN A 69 -9.66 -14.25 -20.19
C ASN A 69 -11.05 -13.91 -20.75
N ILE A 70 -11.53 -12.66 -20.60
CA ILE A 70 -12.93 -12.30 -20.89
C ILE A 70 -13.04 -11.26 -22.02
N ALA A 71 -12.18 -10.23 -22.00
CA ALA A 71 -12.29 -9.08 -22.90
C ALA A 71 -12.11 -9.50 -24.38
N PRO A 72 -12.99 -9.02 -25.29
CA PRO A 72 -12.84 -9.24 -26.72
C PRO A 72 -11.56 -8.54 -27.21
N ALA A 73 -10.93 -9.08 -28.28
CA ALA A 73 -9.64 -8.62 -28.79
C ALA A 73 -9.60 -7.10 -29.06
N ARG A 74 -10.70 -6.53 -29.58
CA ARG A 74 -10.81 -5.10 -29.86
C ARG A 74 -10.77 -4.21 -28.61
N LEU A 75 -11.31 -4.69 -27.50
CA LEU A 75 -11.37 -3.94 -26.25
C LEU A 75 -10.10 -4.13 -25.41
N ARG A 76 -9.40 -5.25 -25.58
CA ARG A 76 -8.19 -5.60 -24.81
C ARG A 76 -7.10 -4.53 -24.93
N SER A 77 -6.80 -4.09 -26.15
CA SER A 77 -5.77 -3.07 -26.38
C SER A 77 -6.12 -1.73 -25.73
N LEU A 78 -7.40 -1.33 -25.78
CA LEU A 78 -7.87 -0.11 -25.14
C LEU A 78 -7.75 -0.20 -23.61
N LEU A 79 -8.18 -1.32 -23.01
CA LEU A 79 -8.09 -1.51 -21.55
C LEU A 79 -6.64 -1.52 -21.07
N VAL A 80 -5.73 -2.16 -21.82
CA VAL A 80 -4.30 -2.14 -21.52
C VAL A 80 -3.77 -0.71 -21.57
N ALA A 81 -4.07 0.03 -22.64
CA ALA A 81 -3.64 1.43 -22.77
C ALA A 81 -4.18 2.31 -21.64
N MET A 82 -5.42 2.08 -21.19
CA MET A 82 -6.00 2.84 -20.05
C MET A 82 -5.25 2.53 -18.74
N VAL A 83 -4.92 1.26 -18.47
CA VAL A 83 -4.15 0.86 -17.28
C VAL A 83 -2.74 1.47 -17.32
N ASP A 84 -2.08 1.41 -18.48
CA ASP A 84 -0.74 1.96 -18.66
C ASP A 84 -0.75 3.50 -18.53
N LEU A 85 -1.79 4.18 -19.02
CA LEU A 85 -1.99 5.62 -18.86
C LEU A 85 -2.17 6.00 -17.37
N MET A 86 -2.96 5.23 -16.62
CA MET A 86 -3.11 5.45 -15.17
C MET A 86 -1.78 5.29 -14.43
N ALA A 87 -0.92 4.35 -14.84
CA ALA A 87 0.41 4.16 -14.24
C ALA A 87 1.35 5.34 -14.49
N ALA A 88 1.15 6.08 -15.58
CA ALA A 88 1.97 7.23 -15.96
C ALA A 88 1.59 8.54 -15.24
N VAL A 89 0.41 8.58 -14.59
CA VAL A 89 -0.05 9.78 -13.87
C VAL A 89 0.85 10.06 -12.66
N PRO A 90 1.37 11.31 -12.48
CA PRO A 90 2.17 11.68 -11.32
C PRO A 90 1.40 11.55 -10.01
N SER A 91 2.08 11.13 -8.94
CA SER A 91 1.47 10.92 -7.61
C SER A 91 0.78 12.17 -7.03
N ILE A 92 1.35 13.34 -7.31
CA ILE A 92 0.77 14.62 -6.87
C ILE A 92 -0.65 14.84 -7.42
N VAL A 93 -0.92 14.40 -8.66
CA VAL A 93 -2.26 14.52 -9.27
C VAL A 93 -3.27 13.67 -8.53
N TYR A 94 -2.91 12.42 -8.19
CA TYR A 94 -3.73 11.55 -7.36
C TYR A 94 -3.96 12.15 -5.96
N GLY A 95 -2.91 12.73 -5.36
CA GLY A 95 -3.00 13.38 -4.06
C GLY A 95 -3.96 14.58 -4.06
N LEU A 96 -3.85 15.46 -5.05
CA LEU A 96 -4.75 16.62 -5.21
C LEU A 96 -6.19 16.17 -5.50
N TRP A 97 -6.37 15.19 -6.38
CA TRP A 97 -7.70 14.61 -6.64
C TRP A 97 -8.29 13.99 -5.39
N GLY A 98 -7.45 13.27 -4.62
CA GLY A 98 -7.83 12.67 -3.34
C GLY A 98 -8.29 13.71 -2.32
N LEU A 99 -7.53 14.79 -2.17
CA LEU A 99 -7.81 15.86 -1.22
C LEU A 99 -9.06 16.67 -1.59
N PHE A 100 -9.17 17.12 -2.84
CA PHE A 100 -10.22 18.07 -3.24
C PHE A 100 -11.52 17.40 -3.69
N PHE A 101 -11.46 16.20 -4.22
CA PHE A 101 -12.62 15.51 -4.77
C PHE A 101 -13.00 14.25 -4.01
N PHE A 102 -12.08 13.31 -3.87
CA PHE A 102 -12.40 12.00 -3.30
C PHE A 102 -12.67 12.04 -1.80
N GLN A 103 -12.02 12.93 -1.06
CA GLN A 103 -12.17 13.00 0.41
C GLN A 103 -13.62 13.20 0.84
N GLY A 104 -14.41 14.01 0.12
CA GLY A 104 -15.84 14.18 0.40
C GLY A 104 -16.62 12.87 0.31
N MET A 105 -16.42 12.13 -0.79
CA MET A 105 -17.06 10.81 -0.98
C MET A 105 -16.53 9.77 0.01
N ALA A 106 -15.24 9.82 0.31
CA ALA A 106 -14.58 8.86 1.20
C ALA A 106 -15.10 8.97 2.65
N VAL A 107 -15.46 10.17 3.09
CA VAL A 107 -16.08 10.40 4.40
C VAL A 107 -17.41 9.64 4.52
N ASP A 108 -18.27 9.68 3.52
CA ASP A 108 -19.55 8.96 3.50
C ASP A 108 -19.32 7.44 3.51
N ILE A 109 -18.34 6.95 2.72
CA ILE A 109 -17.96 5.55 2.70
C ILE A 109 -17.39 5.12 4.05
N ALA A 110 -16.52 5.93 4.67
CA ALA A 110 -15.94 5.65 5.99
C ALA A 110 -17.02 5.60 7.08
N ARG A 111 -18.00 6.52 7.05
CA ARG A 111 -19.16 6.51 7.93
C ARG A 111 -19.99 5.25 7.75
N TRP A 112 -20.25 4.84 6.51
CA TRP A 112 -20.96 3.60 6.21
C TRP A 112 -20.21 2.38 6.74
N ILE A 113 -18.88 2.29 6.52
CA ILE A 113 -18.05 1.22 7.07
C ILE A 113 -18.11 1.21 8.59
N ASN A 114 -18.01 2.37 9.26
CA ASN A 114 -18.09 2.46 10.71
C ASN A 114 -19.46 1.99 11.23
N THR A 115 -20.56 2.31 10.53
CA THR A 115 -21.91 1.88 10.92
C THR A 115 -22.04 0.35 10.95
N TRP A 116 -21.47 -0.35 9.97
CA TRP A 116 -21.62 -1.80 9.83
C TRP A 116 -20.48 -2.61 10.44
N LEU A 117 -19.27 -2.08 10.42
CA LEU A 117 -18.05 -2.75 10.86
C LEU A 117 -17.38 -2.07 12.06
N GLY A 118 -18.01 -1.07 12.68
CA GLY A 118 -17.50 -0.33 13.83
C GLY A 118 -17.28 -1.18 15.10
N TRP A 119 -17.82 -2.41 15.13
CA TRP A 119 -17.51 -3.38 16.18
C TRP A 119 -16.06 -3.91 16.09
N MET A 120 -15.41 -3.78 14.92
CA MET A 120 -14.00 -4.13 14.76
C MET A 120 -13.13 -2.95 15.20
N PRO A 121 -12.07 -3.17 15.99
CA PRO A 121 -11.21 -2.08 16.50
C PRO A 121 -10.62 -1.19 15.41
N TRP A 122 -10.36 -1.75 14.22
CA TRP A 122 -9.77 -1.02 13.09
C TRP A 122 -10.74 -0.05 12.41
N PHE A 123 -12.04 -0.34 12.44
CA PHE A 123 -13.10 0.45 11.81
C PHE A 123 -13.94 1.25 12.82
N SER A 124 -13.60 1.19 14.11
CA SER A 124 -14.22 2.05 15.12
C SER A 124 -13.68 3.47 15.02
N VAL A 125 -14.50 4.46 15.40
CA VAL A 125 -14.13 5.87 15.48
C VAL A 125 -14.55 6.40 16.83
N ASN A 126 -13.63 7.01 17.58
CA ASN A 126 -13.94 7.58 18.89
C ASN A 126 -14.64 8.92 18.74
N GLY A 127 -15.64 9.15 19.56
CA GLY A 127 -16.34 10.44 19.64
C GLY A 127 -17.30 10.73 18.49
N ALA A 128 -17.56 9.76 17.61
CA ALA A 128 -18.58 9.88 16.58
C ALA A 128 -19.59 8.73 16.69
N ASP A 129 -20.85 9.07 16.92
CA ASP A 129 -21.95 8.15 16.66
C ASP A 129 -22.31 8.24 15.17
N PRO A 130 -22.05 7.19 14.37
CA PRO A 130 -22.27 7.22 12.92
C PRO A 130 -23.77 7.40 12.57
N ASN A 131 -24.67 7.10 13.51
CA ASN A 131 -26.12 7.23 13.32
C ASN A 131 -26.66 8.61 13.75
N SER A 132 -25.84 9.44 14.40
CA SER A 132 -26.24 10.78 14.80
C SER A 132 -26.28 11.73 13.59
N PRO A 133 -27.39 12.44 13.36
CA PRO A 133 -27.48 13.47 12.31
C PRO A 133 -26.47 14.62 12.51
N ASN A 134 -26.06 14.85 13.76
CA ASN A 134 -25.14 15.94 14.14
C ASN A 134 -23.69 15.46 14.30
N ALA A 135 -23.36 14.21 13.91
CA ALA A 135 -21.99 13.72 13.97
C ALA A 135 -21.09 14.56 13.05
N SER A 136 -19.98 15.05 13.62
CA SER A 136 -19.00 15.77 12.83
C SER A 136 -18.36 14.83 11.80
N LEU A 137 -18.58 15.09 10.52
CA LEU A 137 -18.00 14.31 9.43
C LEU A 137 -16.47 14.50 9.32
N THR A 138 -15.92 15.56 9.94
CA THR A 138 -14.48 15.84 9.94
C THR A 138 -13.66 14.77 10.64
N VAL A 139 -14.26 13.97 11.55
CA VAL A 139 -13.57 12.86 12.22
C VAL A 139 -13.17 11.73 11.27
N TYR A 140 -13.78 11.64 10.08
CA TYR A 140 -13.46 10.67 9.05
C TYR A 140 -12.54 11.22 7.95
N SER A 141 -12.38 12.55 7.91
CA SER A 141 -11.54 13.21 6.90
C SER A 141 -10.05 13.02 7.21
N ALA A 142 -9.19 13.23 6.23
CA ALA A 142 -7.73 13.21 6.39
C ALA A 142 -7.23 11.97 7.16
N SER A 143 -7.87 10.82 6.94
CA SER A 143 -7.63 9.55 7.63
C SER A 143 -6.71 8.62 6.83
N ILE A 144 -6.18 7.60 7.52
CA ILE A 144 -5.40 6.52 6.91
C ILE A 144 -6.20 5.82 5.80
N PHE A 145 -7.52 5.67 5.97
CA PHE A 145 -8.39 5.08 4.96
C PHE A 145 -8.41 5.90 3.68
N VAL A 146 -8.63 7.21 3.76
CA VAL A 146 -8.66 8.09 2.58
C VAL A 146 -7.32 8.05 1.85
N ALA A 147 -6.21 8.21 2.58
CA ALA A 147 -4.87 8.14 2.01
C ALA A 147 -4.59 6.77 1.37
N GLY A 148 -4.94 5.68 2.07
CA GLY A 148 -4.74 4.32 1.59
C GLY A 148 -5.52 4.01 0.31
N VAL A 149 -6.77 4.47 0.17
CA VAL A 149 -7.56 4.27 -1.05
C VAL A 149 -6.99 5.06 -2.22
N VAL A 150 -6.52 6.29 -2.00
CA VAL A 150 -5.85 7.06 -3.05
C VAL A 150 -4.55 6.39 -3.50
N VAL A 151 -3.75 5.91 -2.56
CA VAL A 151 -2.54 5.12 -2.87
C VAL A 151 -2.90 3.82 -3.60
N ALA A 152 -4.03 3.18 -3.27
CA ALA A 152 -4.52 1.99 -3.97
C ALA A 152 -4.73 2.25 -5.48
N LEU A 153 -5.31 3.39 -5.85
CA LEU A 153 -5.51 3.76 -7.26
C LEU A 153 -4.19 3.93 -8.02
N MET A 154 -3.12 4.35 -7.34
CA MET A 154 -1.79 4.50 -7.92
C MET A 154 -1.06 3.16 -8.06
N VAL A 155 -1.29 2.24 -7.13
CA VAL A 155 -0.63 0.94 -7.07
C VAL A 155 -1.33 -0.09 -7.98
N MET A 156 -2.66 0.01 -8.10
CA MET A 156 -3.49 -0.91 -8.88
C MET A 156 -3.02 -1.10 -10.33
N PRO A 157 -2.66 -0.06 -11.12
CA PRO A 157 -2.23 -0.26 -12.49
C PRO A 157 -0.96 -1.10 -12.61
N ILE A 158 0.00 -0.88 -11.72
CA ILE A 158 1.27 -1.62 -11.69
C ILE A 158 1.01 -3.09 -11.35
N GLN A 159 0.19 -3.36 -10.32
CA GLN A 159 -0.21 -4.72 -9.97
C GLN A 159 -0.97 -5.40 -11.13
N THR A 160 -1.87 -4.66 -11.79
CA THR A 160 -2.63 -5.18 -12.94
C THR A 160 -1.70 -5.58 -14.08
N SER A 161 -0.70 -4.76 -14.41
CA SER A 161 0.25 -5.06 -15.48
C SER A 161 1.06 -6.32 -15.19
N VAL A 162 1.58 -6.47 -13.96
CA VAL A 162 2.33 -7.67 -13.56
C VAL A 162 1.45 -8.91 -13.57
N MET A 163 0.25 -8.85 -12.99
CA MET A 163 -0.68 -9.98 -12.94
C MET A 163 -1.17 -10.36 -14.33
N ARG A 164 -1.46 -9.39 -15.20
CA ARG A 164 -1.83 -9.62 -16.59
C ARG A 164 -0.74 -10.36 -17.36
N GLU A 165 0.51 -9.97 -17.19
CA GLU A 165 1.65 -10.63 -17.83
C GLU A 165 1.70 -12.12 -17.47
N VAL A 166 1.58 -12.45 -16.19
CA VAL A 166 1.59 -13.83 -15.72
C VAL A 166 0.35 -14.62 -16.19
N PHE A 167 -0.84 -14.02 -16.18
CA PHE A 167 -2.03 -14.68 -16.73
C PHE A 167 -1.94 -14.92 -18.23
N SER A 168 -1.19 -14.12 -18.98
CA SER A 168 -0.99 -14.33 -20.41
C SER A 168 -0.06 -15.50 -20.71
N GLN A 169 0.77 -15.92 -19.75
CA GLN A 169 1.71 -17.03 -19.88
C GLN A 169 1.08 -18.40 -19.56
N VAL A 170 -0.19 -18.45 -19.13
CA VAL A 170 -0.87 -19.73 -18.87
C VAL A 170 -0.93 -20.58 -20.15
N PRO A 171 -0.40 -21.82 -20.15
CA PRO A 171 -0.36 -22.67 -21.32
C PRO A 171 -1.73 -22.89 -21.94
N ILE A 172 -1.83 -22.72 -23.27
CA ILE A 172 -3.08 -22.86 -24.01
C ILE A 172 -3.59 -24.28 -23.88
N GLY A 173 -2.70 -25.29 -23.97
CA GLY A 173 -3.07 -26.71 -23.88
C GLY A 173 -3.73 -27.08 -22.55
N GLU A 174 -3.28 -26.54 -21.44
CA GLU A 174 -3.91 -26.79 -20.12
C GLU A 174 -5.33 -26.20 -20.06
N ARG A 175 -5.52 -25.01 -20.64
CA ARG A 175 -6.84 -24.36 -20.73
C ARG A 175 -7.80 -25.14 -21.64
N GLU A 176 -7.33 -25.57 -22.81
CA GLU A 176 -8.12 -26.36 -23.77
C GLU A 176 -8.45 -27.74 -23.20
N GLY A 177 -7.49 -28.37 -22.50
CA GLY A 177 -7.74 -29.64 -21.81
C GLY A 177 -8.84 -29.52 -20.75
N ALA A 178 -8.80 -28.44 -19.95
CA ALA A 178 -9.84 -28.17 -18.95
C ALA A 178 -11.22 -27.89 -19.59
N TYR A 179 -11.27 -27.23 -20.74
CA TYR A 179 -12.53 -27.07 -21.51
C TYR A 179 -13.01 -28.38 -22.12
N ALA A 180 -12.11 -29.22 -22.62
CA ALA A 180 -12.46 -30.55 -23.19
C ALA A 180 -13.09 -31.49 -22.15
N LEU A 181 -12.72 -31.32 -20.86
CA LEU A 181 -13.32 -32.03 -19.73
C LEU A 181 -14.66 -31.42 -19.26
N GLY A 182 -15.23 -30.47 -20.01
CA GLY A 182 -16.51 -29.85 -19.69
C GLY A 182 -16.40 -28.64 -18.72
N GLY A 183 -15.20 -28.11 -18.50
CA GLY A 183 -14.99 -26.98 -17.63
C GLY A 183 -15.66 -25.69 -18.11
N THR A 184 -16.33 -24.96 -17.22
CA THR A 184 -16.83 -23.60 -17.49
C THR A 184 -15.67 -22.59 -17.50
N ARG A 185 -15.86 -21.41 -18.08
CA ARG A 185 -14.84 -20.33 -18.05
C ARG A 185 -14.32 -20.05 -16.65
N TRP A 186 -15.22 -19.96 -15.67
CA TRP A 186 -14.85 -19.75 -14.28
C TRP A 186 -14.11 -20.95 -13.66
N GLY A 187 -14.53 -22.16 -14.01
CA GLY A 187 -13.85 -23.39 -13.61
C GLY A 187 -12.40 -23.43 -14.09
N VAL A 188 -12.16 -23.11 -15.37
CA VAL A 188 -10.81 -23.03 -15.96
C VAL A 188 -9.96 -21.95 -15.28
N ILE A 189 -10.52 -20.78 -15.02
CA ILE A 189 -9.82 -19.71 -14.28
C ILE A 189 -9.39 -20.21 -12.89
N ARG A 190 -10.30 -20.86 -12.16
CA ARG A 190 -10.06 -21.31 -10.77
C ARG A 190 -9.09 -22.47 -10.68
N ILE A 191 -9.16 -23.43 -11.62
CA ILE A 191 -8.41 -24.68 -11.53
C ILE A 191 -7.07 -24.59 -12.28
N VAL A 192 -6.97 -23.80 -13.35
CA VAL A 192 -5.77 -23.68 -14.18
C VAL A 192 -5.09 -22.33 -13.98
N SER A 193 -5.80 -21.22 -14.31
CA SER A 193 -5.16 -19.90 -14.41
C SER A 193 -4.70 -19.34 -13.04
N LEU A 194 -5.52 -19.44 -12.01
CA LEU A 194 -5.18 -18.92 -10.67
C LEU A 194 -4.03 -19.70 -10.00
N PRO A 195 -4.03 -21.06 -10.01
CA PRO A 195 -2.91 -21.81 -9.47
C PRO A 195 -1.59 -21.56 -10.21
N PHE A 196 -1.62 -21.50 -11.55
CA PHE A 196 -0.44 -21.16 -12.35
C PHE A 196 0.10 -19.77 -12.01
N ALA A 197 -0.78 -18.78 -11.90
CA ALA A 197 -0.41 -17.38 -11.69
C ALA A 197 -0.08 -17.00 -10.24
N ARG A 198 -0.15 -17.92 -9.27
CA ARG A 198 0.04 -17.62 -7.84
C ARG A 198 1.31 -16.83 -7.55
N GLY A 199 2.44 -17.25 -8.12
CA GLY A 199 3.72 -16.56 -7.94
C GLY A 199 3.70 -15.13 -8.47
N GLY A 200 3.08 -14.90 -9.62
CA GLY A 200 2.94 -13.58 -10.20
C GLY A 200 1.95 -12.67 -9.45
N ILE A 201 0.86 -13.25 -8.91
CA ILE A 201 -0.08 -12.52 -8.06
C ILE A 201 0.62 -12.03 -6.79
N ILE A 202 1.37 -12.91 -6.12
CA ILE A 202 2.16 -12.55 -4.93
C ILE A 202 3.21 -11.50 -5.31
N GLY A 203 3.97 -11.71 -6.39
CA GLY A 203 5.00 -10.77 -6.85
C GLY A 203 4.44 -9.39 -7.18
N GLY A 204 3.34 -9.32 -7.93
CA GLY A 204 2.64 -8.07 -8.23
C GLY A 204 2.10 -7.37 -6.98
N THR A 205 1.56 -8.14 -6.04
CA THR A 205 1.07 -7.60 -4.76
C THR A 205 2.21 -7.00 -3.93
N MET A 206 3.35 -7.69 -3.85
CA MET A 206 4.53 -7.21 -3.11
C MET A 206 5.19 -6.01 -3.76
N LEU A 207 5.22 -5.96 -5.10
CA LEU A 207 5.69 -4.77 -5.81
C LEU A 207 4.80 -3.56 -5.49
N GLY A 208 3.49 -3.76 -5.45
CA GLY A 208 2.53 -2.75 -5.02
C GLY A 208 2.72 -2.33 -3.57
N LEU A 209 2.97 -3.28 -2.66
CA LEU A 209 3.24 -3.00 -1.25
C LEU A 209 4.50 -2.16 -1.07
N GLY A 210 5.59 -2.52 -1.76
CA GLY A 210 6.84 -1.74 -1.72
C GLY A 210 6.65 -0.29 -2.17
N ARG A 211 5.85 -0.07 -3.23
CA ARG A 211 5.48 1.27 -3.68
C ARG A 211 4.61 2.02 -2.66
N ALA A 212 3.62 1.35 -2.09
CA ALA A 212 2.72 1.96 -1.09
C ALA A 212 3.46 2.39 0.18
N LEU A 213 4.43 1.60 0.65
CA LEU A 213 5.27 1.93 1.81
C LEU A 213 6.12 3.20 1.59
N GLY A 214 6.56 3.45 0.36
CA GLY A 214 7.38 4.60 0.00
C GLY A 214 6.60 5.83 -0.47
N GLU A 215 5.26 5.78 -0.53
CA GLU A 215 4.48 6.89 -1.06
C GLU A 215 4.55 8.11 -0.13
N THR A 216 4.92 9.24 -0.72
CA THR A 216 5.21 10.47 0.03
C THR A 216 4.19 11.56 -0.25
N ILE A 217 4.10 12.00 -1.51
CA ILE A 217 3.39 13.24 -1.88
C ILE A 217 1.87 13.08 -1.72
N ALA A 218 1.29 12.00 -2.23
CA ALA A 218 -0.15 11.79 -2.11
C ALA A 218 -0.58 11.65 -0.65
N VAL A 219 0.22 10.95 0.17
CA VAL A 219 -0.05 10.78 1.60
C VAL A 219 0.12 12.11 2.36
N ALA A 220 1.17 12.89 2.05
CA ALA A 220 1.43 14.19 2.68
C ALA A 220 0.30 15.20 2.45
N LEU A 221 -0.29 15.18 1.25
CA LEU A 221 -1.41 16.07 0.91
C LEU A 221 -2.72 15.71 1.62
N ILE A 222 -2.95 14.42 1.88
CA ILE A 222 -4.24 13.94 2.38
C ILE A 222 -4.24 13.80 3.90
N LEU A 223 -3.16 13.26 4.47
CA LEU A 223 -3.13 12.83 5.86
C LEU A 223 -2.86 14.02 6.80
N SER A 224 -3.68 14.20 7.82
CA SER A 224 -3.38 15.15 8.91
C SER A 224 -2.37 14.53 9.88
N SER A 225 -1.25 15.25 10.17
CA SER A 225 -0.18 14.73 11.01
C SER A 225 -0.65 14.49 12.45
N ALA A 226 -0.52 13.26 12.92
CA ALA A 226 -0.77 12.86 14.30
C ALA A 226 0.24 11.79 14.70
N PHE A 227 0.80 11.91 15.92
CA PHE A 227 1.85 11.02 16.45
C PHE A 227 1.31 10.02 17.47
N ASN A 228 -0.01 9.86 17.58
CA ASN A 228 -0.62 8.92 18.48
C ASN A 228 -0.62 7.49 17.89
N LEU A 229 -0.35 6.50 18.73
CA LEU A 229 -0.52 5.09 18.37
C LEU A 229 -2.00 4.79 18.16
N LYS A 230 -2.44 4.76 16.90
CA LYS A 230 -3.83 4.46 16.51
C LYS A 230 -3.85 3.32 15.50
N ILE A 231 -4.66 2.30 15.79
CA ILE A 231 -4.97 1.24 14.82
C ILE A 231 -6.23 1.53 14.01
N ARG A 232 -6.94 2.62 14.33
CA ARG A 232 -8.21 3.02 13.72
C ARG A 232 -7.97 3.72 12.40
N VAL A 233 -8.25 3.03 11.31
CA VAL A 233 -7.95 3.52 9.96
C VAL A 233 -8.94 4.57 9.46
N LEU A 234 -10.18 4.60 10.01
CA LEU A 234 -11.23 5.55 9.60
C LEU A 234 -11.16 6.89 10.33
N GLU A 235 -10.48 6.95 11.46
CA GLU A 235 -10.35 8.15 12.29
C GLU A 235 -9.33 9.11 11.70
N THR A 236 -9.66 10.41 11.72
CA THR A 236 -8.78 11.47 11.23
C THR A 236 -7.42 11.44 11.91
N GLY A 237 -6.38 11.79 11.16
CA GLY A 237 -5.01 11.88 11.62
C GLY A 237 -4.23 10.57 11.52
N GLY A 238 -2.94 10.74 11.40
CA GLY A 238 -1.93 9.70 11.26
C GLY A 238 -0.66 10.29 10.69
N ASN A 239 0.40 9.51 10.63
CA ASN A 239 1.63 9.93 9.99
C ASN A 239 2.30 8.74 9.32
N THR A 240 3.12 9.00 8.30
CA THR A 240 3.99 7.99 7.68
C THR A 240 5.43 8.48 7.69
N VAL A 241 6.38 7.55 7.61
CA VAL A 241 7.80 7.90 7.59
C VAL A 241 8.13 8.82 6.43
N SER A 242 7.62 8.53 5.24
CA SER A 242 7.88 9.33 4.05
C SER A 242 7.28 10.75 4.18
N LYS A 243 6.06 10.86 4.74
CA LYS A 243 5.43 12.15 5.01
C LYS A 243 6.20 12.94 6.07
N LEU A 244 6.57 12.30 7.19
CA LEU A 244 7.36 12.94 8.24
C LEU A 244 8.64 13.57 7.69
N ILE A 245 9.39 12.80 6.88
CA ILE A 245 10.61 13.30 6.25
C ILE A 245 10.29 14.49 5.33
N ALA A 246 9.26 14.41 4.52
CA ALA A 246 8.88 15.49 3.60
C ALA A 246 8.47 16.77 4.32
N ASP A 247 7.72 16.65 5.42
CA ASP A 247 7.22 17.79 6.19
C ASP A 247 8.35 18.49 6.99
N GLN A 248 9.30 17.74 7.53
CA GLN A 248 10.28 18.27 8.49
C GLN A 248 11.70 18.47 7.93
N TYR A 249 12.01 17.91 6.76
CA TYR A 249 13.37 17.93 6.22
C TYR A 249 13.93 19.36 6.03
N SER A 250 13.10 20.29 5.57
CA SER A 250 13.51 21.66 5.29
C SER A 250 13.79 22.48 6.56
N GLU A 251 13.21 22.09 7.68
CA GLU A 251 13.32 22.77 8.96
C GLU A 251 14.31 22.07 9.90
N ALA A 252 14.63 20.81 9.63
CA ALA A 252 15.51 20.00 10.47
C ALA A 252 16.96 20.43 10.35
N SER A 253 17.62 20.55 11.48
CA SER A 253 19.06 20.81 11.58
C SER A 253 19.72 19.90 12.62
N GLY A 254 21.01 19.65 12.46
CA GLY A 254 21.80 18.92 13.46
C GLY A 254 21.18 17.56 13.85
N PHE A 255 20.77 17.44 15.10
CA PHE A 255 20.21 16.20 15.66
C PHE A 255 18.87 15.81 15.04
N GLY A 256 18.00 16.77 14.74
CA GLY A 256 16.72 16.51 14.07
C GLY A 256 16.90 15.86 12.71
N LEU A 257 17.89 16.32 11.93
CA LEU A 257 18.21 15.69 10.65
C LEU A 257 18.68 14.23 10.84
N SER A 258 19.54 13.97 11.84
CA SER A 258 19.96 12.61 12.18
C SER A 258 18.77 11.70 12.55
N ALA A 259 17.78 12.23 13.28
CA ALA A 259 16.57 11.51 13.64
C ALA A 259 15.70 11.17 12.40
N LEU A 260 15.56 12.11 11.46
CA LEU A 260 14.87 11.85 10.18
C LEU A 260 15.60 10.80 9.32
N MET A 261 16.95 10.84 9.31
CA MET A 261 17.74 9.81 8.64
C MET A 261 17.58 8.43 9.30
N ALA A 262 17.44 8.36 10.63
CA ALA A 262 17.13 7.14 11.35
C ALA A 262 15.73 6.59 11.00
N ALA A 263 14.73 7.45 10.88
CA ALA A 263 13.41 7.06 10.41
C ALA A 263 13.45 6.53 8.96
N GLY A 264 14.21 7.20 8.07
CA GLY A 264 14.44 6.75 6.70
C GLY A 264 15.15 5.40 6.63
N LEU A 265 16.15 5.17 7.49
CA LEU A 265 16.84 3.87 7.60
C LEU A 265 15.89 2.75 8.03
N ALA A 266 15.00 3.01 8.98
CA ALA A 266 14.00 2.03 9.41
C ALA A 266 13.02 1.69 8.29
N LEU A 267 12.53 2.67 7.52
CA LEU A 267 11.70 2.44 6.35
C LEU A 267 12.44 1.64 5.27
N PHE A 268 13.71 1.99 5.03
CA PHE A 268 14.57 1.26 4.10
C PHE A 268 14.74 -0.21 4.52
N ALA A 269 14.98 -0.47 5.80
CA ALA A 269 15.11 -1.84 6.33
C ALA A 269 13.82 -2.64 6.15
N ILE A 270 12.65 -2.06 6.47
CA ILE A 270 11.35 -2.74 6.29
C ILE A 270 11.07 -3.01 4.81
N THR A 271 11.32 -2.05 3.92
CA THR A 271 11.12 -2.26 2.48
C THR A 271 12.05 -3.33 1.92
N LEU A 272 13.28 -3.44 2.41
CA LEU A 272 14.18 -4.53 2.09
C LEU A 272 13.61 -5.89 2.54
N VAL A 273 13.17 -6.00 3.79
CA VAL A 273 12.59 -7.25 4.33
C VAL A 273 11.36 -7.66 3.49
N VAL A 274 10.47 -6.72 3.18
CA VAL A 274 9.29 -6.99 2.34
C VAL A 274 9.71 -7.48 0.95
N ASN A 275 10.67 -6.81 0.30
CA ASN A 275 11.12 -7.20 -1.04
C ASN A 275 11.86 -8.54 -1.05
N PHE A 276 12.69 -8.83 -0.05
CA PHE A 276 13.34 -10.15 0.07
C PHE A 276 12.32 -11.26 0.31
N THR A 277 11.36 -11.03 1.19
CA THR A 277 10.28 -11.99 1.45
C THR A 277 9.49 -12.27 0.18
N ALA A 278 9.15 -11.24 -0.57
CA ALA A 278 8.49 -11.34 -1.86
C ALA A 278 9.28 -12.20 -2.86
N SER A 279 10.56 -11.87 -3.03
CA SER A 279 11.45 -12.59 -3.95
C SER A 279 11.58 -14.07 -3.57
N TRP A 280 11.67 -14.37 -2.29
CA TRP A 280 11.73 -15.73 -1.79
C TRP A 280 10.45 -16.54 -2.07
N PHE A 281 9.26 -15.94 -1.88
CA PHE A 281 8.00 -16.59 -2.23
C PHE A 281 7.87 -16.83 -3.74
N VAL A 282 8.23 -15.85 -4.55
CA VAL A 282 8.18 -15.96 -6.02
C VAL A 282 9.15 -17.04 -6.53
N SER A 283 10.36 -17.12 -5.99
CA SER A 283 11.34 -18.13 -6.40
C SER A 283 10.87 -19.56 -6.09
N ARG A 284 10.23 -19.77 -4.93
CA ARG A 284 9.66 -21.09 -4.58
C ARG A 284 8.47 -21.50 -5.44
N SER A 285 7.67 -20.55 -5.90
CA SER A 285 6.53 -20.86 -6.77
C SER A 285 6.94 -21.27 -8.18
N ARG A 286 8.12 -20.82 -8.67
CA ARG A 286 8.68 -21.21 -9.97
C ARG A 286 9.33 -22.58 -9.96
N SER A 287 9.88 -23.02 -8.83
CA SER A 287 10.57 -24.33 -8.75
C SER A 287 9.66 -25.54 -8.94
N GLY A 288 8.34 -25.39 -8.89
CA GLY A 288 7.38 -26.47 -9.18
C GLY A 288 7.07 -26.66 -10.66
N ALA A 289 7.44 -25.70 -11.53
CA ALA A 289 7.14 -25.78 -12.96
C ALA A 289 8.30 -26.36 -13.82
N GLU A 290 9.50 -26.47 -13.24
CA GLU A 290 10.70 -27.00 -13.94
C GLU A 290 10.99 -28.49 -13.66
N SER A 291 10.21 -29.17 -12.80
CA SER A 291 10.49 -30.57 -12.42
C SER A 291 9.81 -31.63 -13.30
N ASP A 292 9.04 -31.26 -14.32
CA ASP A 292 8.33 -32.20 -15.22
C ASP A 292 8.77 -32.00 -16.70
N GLY A 293 10.06 -31.77 -16.93
CA GLY A 293 10.67 -31.75 -18.27
C GLY A 293 11.62 -32.92 -18.49
#